data_c129b85893888aa0bb70bd2f506dda71
#
_entry.id   c129b85893888aa0bb70bd2f506dda71
#
_cell.length_a   1.000
_cell.length_b   1.000
_cell.length_c   1.000
_cell.angle_alpha   90.00
_cell.angle_beta   90.00
_cell.angle_gamma   90.00
#
_symmetry.space_group_name_H-M   'P 1'
#
loop_
_entity.id
_entity.type
_entity.pdbx_description
1 polymer ?
#
loop_
_entity_poly.entity_id
_entity_poly.type
_entity_poly.pdbx_seq_one_letter_code
_entity_poly.pdbx_strand_id
1 'polypeptide(L)'
;MALLRSVLILFITQVIFVFAQPSVQLQNALSTIKQSEIFENLKFLASDSLKGRSAGSSENNVAAEFIAKKFIEYGLKPAGNVKTLYQARLKSKKKDELYLPEEYFQKFSFIKSKLSENNSLKICRTSYLSEFEISFPYRKDFIIQVSNLFNDIYIKAPIVFAGYGIDKGENNYNDYVDEKGKQADVKNKIVLIVDGFPQENNPESPFSRSKNALYRNPLRKMEVAQKLGALAVMVVSSPLKNEPPFNVKYESRITAYENPSFHLPVQVSNSIPIVFISENVAYEIFKDANTNIKDLLQRIDRNLKGNAFEFPSTQIELKINFEKEIITTQNVVGIIEGNDEKLKNEFIVIGAHYDHVGLGYYGAMNKTDTGKIHNGADDNASGTSALIELAEAFSIEKPKRSLLFIAFSAEENGLLGSRFFVNYQPLVPLEKIIAMFNFDMVGRNEPELLWIGGAFYSEDLRKIIEKANTEVGFELLYNVGLLNFASDQAPFLKKEIPSAFFFSGLHDDYHTPNDDYDKIDYIKLSNVVKLGFLAIESLANSEFKPAYKELSIEERKFLVETSMQKQKKYRTTKNIETEEIEK
;
A
#
# COMPACT_ATOMS: atom_id res chain seq x y z
N MET A 1 78.99 42.86 -10.37
CA MET A 1 78.07 42.06 -11.19
C MET A 1 77.86 40.72 -10.47
N ALA A 2 76.88 40.64 -9.68
CA ALA A 2 76.56 39.46 -8.86
C ALA A 2 75.28 38.82 -9.37
N LEU A 3 75.36 37.56 -9.80
CA LEU A 3 74.22 36.75 -10.16
C LEU A 3 73.55 36.23 -8.88
N LEU A 4 72.34 36.67 -8.62
CA LEU A 4 71.45 36.03 -7.63
C LEU A 4 70.81 34.80 -8.29
N ARG A 5 71.12 33.61 -7.74
CA ARG A 5 70.35 32.39 -8.02
C ARG A 5 69.25 32.25 -6.97
N SER A 6 68.00 32.43 -7.41
CA SER A 6 66.83 32.11 -6.60
C SER A 6 66.55 30.59 -6.67
N VAL A 7 66.66 29.92 -5.54
CA VAL A 7 66.24 28.53 -5.39
C VAL A 7 64.76 28.54 -4.99
N LEU A 8 63.91 28.08 -5.89
CA LEU A 8 62.48 27.87 -5.64
C LEU A 8 62.28 26.52 -4.94
N ILE A 9 62.02 26.54 -3.63
CA ILE A 9 61.69 25.33 -2.88
C ILE A 9 60.21 25.05 -3.08
N LEU A 10 59.89 24.03 -3.87
CA LEU A 10 58.51 23.53 -4.07
C LEU A 10 58.11 22.66 -2.86
N PHE A 11 57.34 23.18 -1.91
CA PHE A 11 56.70 22.39 -0.90
C PHE A 11 55.52 21.64 -1.52
N ILE A 12 55.71 20.34 -1.83
CA ILE A 12 54.63 19.42 -2.16
C ILE A 12 54.01 18.99 -0.81
N THR A 13 52.92 19.61 -0.41
CA THR A 13 52.07 19.10 0.66
C THR A 13 51.31 17.89 0.11
N GLN A 14 51.82 16.71 0.36
CA GLN A 14 51.04 15.48 0.23
C GLN A 14 49.91 15.54 1.28
N VAL A 15 48.69 15.82 0.84
CA VAL A 15 47.50 15.57 1.64
C VAL A 15 47.33 14.05 1.68
N ILE A 16 47.85 13.45 2.76
CA ILE A 16 47.58 12.04 3.08
C ILE A 16 46.10 12.01 3.50
N PHE A 17 45.23 11.56 2.62
CA PHE A 17 43.89 11.12 3.01
C PHE A 17 44.07 9.89 3.89
N VAL A 18 44.12 10.08 5.20
CA VAL A 18 43.97 9.00 6.17
C VAL A 18 42.51 8.58 6.09
N PHE A 19 42.20 7.58 5.29
CA PHE A 19 40.95 6.85 5.43
C PHE A 19 40.98 6.26 6.84
N ALA A 20 40.15 6.79 7.75
CA ALA A 20 39.97 6.19 9.05
C ALA A 20 39.51 4.74 8.82
N GLN A 21 40.32 3.79 9.26
CA GLN A 21 39.91 2.38 9.20
C GLN A 21 38.63 2.21 10.00
N PRO A 22 37.65 1.43 9.50
CA PRO A 22 36.44 1.12 10.25
C PRO A 22 36.80 0.64 11.67
N SER A 23 36.02 1.02 12.68
CA SER A 23 36.24 0.54 14.03
C SER A 23 36.25 -1.00 14.06
N VAL A 24 37.03 -1.60 14.96
CA VAL A 24 37.03 -3.06 15.14
C VAL A 24 35.60 -3.58 15.43
N GLN A 25 34.79 -2.80 16.13
CA GLN A 25 33.41 -3.14 16.42
C GLN A 25 32.55 -3.16 15.16
N LEU A 26 32.70 -2.17 14.28
CA LEU A 26 32.01 -2.13 12.98
C LEU A 26 32.37 -3.33 12.11
N GLN A 27 33.64 -3.70 12.08
CA GLN A 27 34.10 -4.90 11.32
C GLN A 27 33.51 -6.18 11.95
N ASN A 28 33.47 -6.29 13.27
CA ASN A 28 32.88 -7.43 13.95
C ASN A 28 31.37 -7.52 13.64
N ALA A 29 30.64 -6.42 13.68
CA ALA A 29 29.22 -6.38 13.34
C ALA A 29 28.97 -6.79 11.88
N LEU A 30 29.76 -6.28 10.93
CA LEU A 30 29.68 -6.70 9.53
C LEU A 30 30.00 -8.18 9.32
N SER A 31 30.87 -8.77 10.15
CA SER A 31 31.23 -10.18 10.08
C SER A 31 30.15 -11.14 10.57
N THR A 32 29.14 -10.66 11.29
CA THR A 32 27.98 -11.47 11.67
C THR A 32 27.02 -11.67 10.50
N ILE A 33 27.03 -10.80 9.48
CA ILE A 33 26.15 -10.92 8.30
C ILE A 33 26.65 -12.07 7.43
N LYS A 34 26.06 -13.26 7.60
CA LYS A 34 26.48 -14.50 6.94
C LYS A 34 25.40 -15.07 6.04
N GLN A 35 25.78 -15.41 4.82
CA GLN A 35 24.87 -16.07 3.87
C GLN A 35 24.27 -17.36 4.44
N SER A 36 25.03 -18.13 5.25
CA SER A 36 24.56 -19.37 5.87
C SER A 36 23.46 -19.14 6.90
N GLU A 37 23.54 -18.08 7.70
CA GLU A 37 22.52 -17.74 8.70
C GLU A 37 21.27 -17.17 8.03
N ILE A 38 21.45 -16.31 7.03
CA ILE A 38 20.35 -15.83 6.16
C ILE A 38 19.63 -17.03 5.51
N PHE A 39 20.38 -18.00 4.97
CA PHE A 39 19.81 -19.20 4.36
C PHE A 39 18.94 -20.00 5.36
N GLU A 40 19.44 -20.27 6.56
CA GLU A 40 18.71 -21.04 7.56
C GLU A 40 17.44 -20.30 8.04
N ASN A 41 17.53 -19.00 8.27
CA ASN A 41 16.39 -18.17 8.66
C ASN A 41 15.32 -18.15 7.55
N LEU A 42 15.72 -17.89 6.31
CA LEU A 42 14.85 -17.81 5.15
C LEU A 42 14.21 -19.17 4.84
N LYS A 43 15.00 -20.26 4.83
CA LYS A 43 14.53 -21.61 4.59
C LYS A 43 13.47 -22.04 5.61
N PHE A 44 13.64 -21.66 6.88
CA PHE A 44 12.61 -21.92 7.88
C PHE A 44 11.33 -21.13 7.57
N LEU A 45 11.45 -19.82 7.35
CA LEU A 45 10.31 -18.94 7.08
C LEU A 45 9.56 -19.29 5.79
N ALA A 46 10.27 -19.76 4.76
CA ALA A 46 9.70 -20.19 3.48
C ALA A 46 9.44 -21.71 3.41
N SER A 47 9.37 -22.42 4.55
CA SER A 47 9.13 -23.84 4.53
C SER A 47 7.66 -24.21 4.37
N ASP A 48 7.37 -25.33 3.72
CA ASP A 48 6.01 -25.89 3.58
C ASP A 48 5.30 -26.09 4.93
N SER A 49 6.05 -26.28 6.03
CA SER A 49 5.51 -26.42 7.37
C SER A 49 4.77 -25.16 7.83
N LEU A 50 5.12 -24.00 7.30
CA LEU A 50 4.46 -22.74 7.59
C LEU A 50 3.33 -22.40 6.60
N LYS A 51 3.04 -23.25 5.63
CA LYS A 51 1.92 -23.14 4.67
C LYS A 51 1.71 -21.73 4.16
N GLY A 52 2.81 -21.01 3.86
CA GLY A 52 2.77 -19.62 3.41
C GLY A 52 2.30 -18.62 4.47
N ARG A 53 2.32 -18.97 5.75
CA ARG A 53 2.21 -18.06 6.94
C ARG A 53 1.18 -16.93 6.83
N SER A 54 0.00 -17.21 6.26
CA SER A 54 -1.07 -16.20 6.10
C SER A 54 -1.43 -15.55 7.44
N ALA A 55 -1.60 -14.22 7.43
CA ALA A 55 -1.85 -13.45 8.65
C ALA A 55 -3.02 -14.03 9.50
N GLY A 56 -2.76 -14.24 10.79
CA GLY A 56 -3.71 -14.81 11.75
C GLY A 56 -3.81 -16.33 11.73
N SER A 57 -3.09 -17.04 10.87
CA SER A 57 -3.00 -18.50 10.92
C SER A 57 -2.12 -18.99 12.09
N SER A 58 -2.25 -20.29 12.43
CA SER A 58 -1.35 -20.94 13.40
C SER A 58 0.11 -20.89 12.93
N GLU A 59 0.34 -21.03 11.64
CA GLU A 59 1.65 -21.00 11.00
C GLU A 59 2.26 -19.60 11.03
N ASN A 60 1.44 -18.55 10.89
CA ASN A 60 1.87 -17.16 11.09
C ASN A 60 2.32 -16.91 12.54
N ASN A 61 1.64 -17.51 13.52
CA ASN A 61 2.05 -17.44 14.92
C ASN A 61 3.38 -18.16 15.16
N VAL A 62 3.64 -19.30 14.53
CA VAL A 62 4.93 -20.00 14.60
C VAL A 62 6.06 -19.14 14.03
N ALA A 63 5.83 -18.47 12.90
CA ALA A 63 6.79 -17.53 12.33
C ALA A 63 7.06 -16.34 13.27
N ALA A 64 6.02 -15.78 13.89
CA ALA A 64 6.15 -14.71 14.89
C ALA A 64 6.98 -15.13 16.10
N GLU A 65 6.75 -16.32 16.63
CA GLU A 65 7.54 -16.90 17.73
C GLU A 65 9.00 -17.12 17.34
N PHE A 66 9.26 -17.58 16.13
CA PHE A 66 10.62 -17.76 15.61
C PHE A 66 11.38 -16.42 15.59
N ILE A 67 10.76 -15.36 15.04
CA ILE A 67 11.37 -14.02 14.98
C ILE A 67 11.62 -13.49 16.40
N ALA A 68 10.63 -13.62 17.32
CA ALA A 68 10.79 -13.18 18.69
C ALA A 68 11.93 -13.93 19.41
N LYS A 69 12.08 -15.24 19.20
CA LYS A 69 13.20 -16.02 19.73
C LYS A 69 14.55 -15.54 19.21
N LYS A 70 14.64 -15.16 17.91
CA LYS A 70 15.85 -14.55 17.34
C LYS A 70 16.17 -13.19 18.01
N PHE A 71 15.15 -12.36 18.25
CA PHE A 71 15.35 -11.10 18.98
C PHE A 71 15.80 -11.33 20.42
N ILE A 72 15.28 -12.36 21.10
CA ILE A 72 15.76 -12.77 22.44
C ILE A 72 17.21 -13.23 22.39
N GLU A 73 17.55 -14.08 21.44
CA GLU A 73 18.91 -14.62 21.23
C GLU A 73 19.94 -13.50 21.08
N TYR A 74 19.61 -12.48 20.29
CA TYR A 74 20.48 -11.31 20.05
C TYR A 74 20.37 -10.22 21.14
N GLY A 75 19.59 -10.45 22.20
CA GLY A 75 19.49 -9.55 23.34
C GLY A 75 18.74 -8.26 23.10
N LEU A 76 17.86 -8.20 22.09
CA LEU A 76 16.92 -7.09 21.94
C LEU A 76 15.96 -7.09 23.13
N LYS A 77 15.56 -5.90 23.57
CA LYS A 77 14.52 -5.76 24.59
C LYS A 77 13.13 -5.85 23.94
N PRO A 78 12.11 -6.40 24.63
CA PRO A 78 10.76 -6.49 24.10
C PRO A 78 10.09 -5.12 24.00
N ALA A 79 9.33 -4.92 22.95
CA ALA A 79 8.58 -3.70 22.69
C ALA A 79 7.16 -3.97 22.14
N GLY A 80 6.55 -5.12 22.45
CA GLY A 80 5.23 -5.49 21.95
C GLY A 80 4.08 -4.57 22.36
N ASN A 81 4.23 -3.81 23.44
CA ASN A 81 3.30 -2.75 23.81
C ASN A 81 4.03 -1.66 24.62
N VAL A 82 3.38 -0.49 24.77
CA VAL A 82 3.97 0.67 25.47
C VAL A 82 4.39 0.33 26.90
N LYS A 83 3.61 -0.47 27.62
CA LYS A 83 3.92 -0.88 29.00
C LYS A 83 5.16 -1.77 29.03
N THR A 84 5.23 -2.78 28.17
CA THR A 84 6.38 -3.69 28.06
C THR A 84 7.63 -2.92 27.66
N LEU A 85 7.55 -2.06 26.64
CA LEU A 85 8.65 -1.19 26.24
C LEU A 85 9.16 -0.30 27.39
N TYR A 86 8.26 0.36 28.11
CA TYR A 86 8.62 1.20 29.25
C TYR A 86 9.30 0.39 30.35
N GLN A 87 8.75 -0.77 30.70
CA GLN A 87 9.34 -1.67 31.72
C GLN A 87 10.72 -2.19 31.29
N ALA A 88 10.87 -2.58 30.03
CA ALA A 88 12.13 -3.07 29.48
C ALA A 88 13.22 -1.99 29.45
N ARG A 89 12.85 -0.72 29.31
CA ARG A 89 13.79 0.42 29.38
C ARG A 89 14.18 0.77 30.80
N LEU A 90 13.28 0.63 31.80
CA LEU A 90 13.53 0.96 33.19
C LEU A 90 14.27 -0.12 33.97
N LYS A 91 14.03 -1.40 33.62
CA LYS A 91 14.59 -2.53 34.32
C LYS A 91 15.58 -3.26 33.43
N SER A 92 16.87 -3.26 33.75
CA SER A 92 17.72 -4.36 33.28
C SER A 92 17.29 -5.62 34.02
N LYS A 93 16.75 -6.61 33.34
CA LYS A 93 16.55 -7.95 33.91
C LYS A 93 17.89 -8.45 34.46
N LYS A 94 17.86 -9.21 35.56
CA LYS A 94 19.05 -9.95 36.02
C LYS A 94 19.51 -10.87 34.88
N LYS A 95 20.80 -11.11 34.81
CA LYS A 95 21.48 -11.84 33.72
C LYS A 95 20.85 -13.20 33.36
N ASP A 96 20.01 -13.76 34.23
CA ASP A 96 19.38 -15.08 34.10
C ASP A 96 17.85 -15.03 33.81
N GLU A 97 17.24 -13.83 33.70
CA GLU A 97 15.81 -13.69 33.35
C GLU A 97 15.64 -13.47 31.85
N LEU A 98 15.20 -14.51 31.14
CA LEU A 98 14.87 -14.42 29.73
C LEU A 98 13.50 -13.73 29.53
N TYR A 99 13.37 -12.97 28.45
CA TYR A 99 12.08 -12.47 27.99
C TYR A 99 11.27 -13.60 27.34
N LEU A 100 9.94 -13.49 27.40
CA LEU A 100 9.05 -14.41 26.71
C LEU A 100 8.72 -13.86 25.31
N PRO A 101 8.54 -14.72 24.29
CA PRO A 101 8.18 -14.29 22.95
C PRO A 101 6.98 -13.34 22.90
N GLU A 102 5.96 -13.59 23.73
CA GLU A 102 4.73 -12.78 23.77
C GLU A 102 4.95 -11.34 24.22
N GLU A 103 6.05 -11.04 24.92
CA GLU A 103 6.41 -9.67 25.30
C GLU A 103 6.82 -8.81 24.09
N TYR A 104 7.18 -9.46 22.96
CA TYR A 104 7.51 -8.81 21.69
C TYR A 104 6.28 -8.60 20.79
N PHE A 105 5.10 -9.15 21.13
CA PHE A 105 3.93 -9.12 20.27
C PHE A 105 3.10 -7.87 20.46
N GLN A 106 3.01 -7.05 19.39
CA GLN A 106 2.00 -6.00 19.29
C GLN A 106 0.75 -6.60 18.64
N LYS A 107 -0.15 -7.13 19.47
CA LYS A 107 -1.39 -7.79 19.02
C LYS A 107 -2.40 -6.80 18.48
N PHE A 108 -3.03 -7.15 17.36
CA PHE A 108 -4.14 -6.41 16.79
C PHE A 108 -5.11 -7.36 16.08
N SER A 109 -6.32 -6.84 15.82
CA SER A 109 -7.31 -7.58 15.04
C SER A 109 -7.66 -6.79 13.79
N PHE A 110 -8.04 -7.50 12.74
CA PHE A 110 -8.60 -6.93 11.53
C PHE A 110 -9.86 -7.70 11.12
N ILE A 111 -10.67 -7.06 10.29
CA ILE A 111 -11.92 -7.63 9.80
C ILE A 111 -11.72 -8.01 8.34
N LYS A 112 -11.96 -9.26 8.03
CA LYS A 112 -12.17 -9.77 6.69
C LYS A 112 -13.65 -9.66 6.40
N SER A 113 -14.04 -8.90 5.38
CA SER A 113 -15.43 -8.67 5.02
C SER A 113 -15.69 -8.94 3.55
N LYS A 114 -16.83 -9.56 3.26
CA LYS A 114 -17.30 -9.87 1.92
C LYS A 114 -18.77 -9.48 1.82
N LEU A 115 -19.22 -9.00 0.66
CA LEU A 115 -20.65 -8.80 0.42
C LEU A 115 -21.39 -10.14 0.52
N SER A 116 -22.46 -10.14 1.33
CA SER A 116 -23.35 -11.29 1.45
C SER A 116 -24.17 -11.50 0.17
N GLU A 117 -24.63 -12.71 -0.06
CA GLU A 117 -25.61 -13.01 -1.10
C GLU A 117 -27.00 -12.43 -0.79
N ASN A 118 -27.25 -12.07 0.47
CA ASN A 118 -28.54 -11.53 0.95
C ASN A 118 -28.71 -10.03 0.72
N ASN A 119 -27.99 -9.44 -0.25
CA ASN A 119 -28.20 -8.06 -0.66
C ASN A 119 -29.51 -7.94 -1.41
N SER A 120 -30.26 -6.85 -1.19
CA SER A 120 -31.56 -6.66 -1.85
C SER A 120 -31.75 -5.23 -2.32
N LEU A 121 -32.38 -5.11 -3.49
CA LEU A 121 -32.83 -3.87 -4.09
C LEU A 121 -34.30 -4.01 -4.44
N LYS A 122 -35.12 -3.08 -3.94
CA LYS A 122 -36.54 -3.03 -4.27
C LYS A 122 -36.94 -1.63 -4.70
N ILE A 123 -37.86 -1.57 -5.63
CA ILE A 123 -38.64 -0.37 -5.94
C ILE A 123 -39.94 -0.47 -5.18
N CYS A 124 -40.20 0.53 -4.34
CA CYS A 124 -41.45 0.66 -3.56
C CYS A 124 -42.25 1.81 -4.14
N ARG A 125 -43.52 1.58 -4.50
CA ARG A 125 -44.45 2.58 -5.01
C ARG A 125 -45.69 2.65 -4.14
N THR A 126 -46.10 3.85 -3.85
CA THR A 126 -47.35 4.09 -3.10
C THR A 126 -48.35 4.70 -4.05
N SER A 127 -49.48 4.03 -4.22
CA SER A 127 -50.69 4.58 -4.88
C SER A 127 -51.79 4.78 -3.86
N TYR A 128 -52.87 5.48 -4.23
CA TYR A 128 -54.01 5.75 -3.32
C TYR A 128 -54.62 4.48 -2.69
N LEU A 129 -54.42 3.31 -3.27
CA LEU A 129 -55.10 2.08 -2.88
C LEU A 129 -54.16 0.92 -2.49
N SER A 130 -52.85 1.00 -2.75
CA SER A 130 -51.92 -0.09 -2.48
C SER A 130 -50.47 0.35 -2.47
N GLU A 131 -49.64 -0.33 -1.67
CA GLU A 131 -48.19 -0.33 -1.80
C GLU A 131 -47.82 -1.46 -2.74
N PHE A 132 -46.88 -1.19 -3.61
CA PHE A 132 -46.38 -2.14 -4.59
C PHE A 132 -44.86 -2.22 -4.53
N GLU A 133 -44.31 -3.42 -4.42
CA GLU A 133 -42.87 -3.67 -4.36
C GLU A 133 -42.42 -4.55 -5.53
N ILE A 134 -41.33 -4.16 -6.17
CA ILE A 134 -40.63 -4.98 -7.15
C ILE A 134 -39.22 -5.25 -6.63
N SER A 135 -38.87 -6.52 -6.51
CA SER A 135 -37.53 -6.94 -6.10
C SER A 135 -36.68 -7.30 -7.30
N PHE A 136 -35.38 -6.99 -7.22
CA PHE A 136 -34.40 -7.26 -8.26
C PHE A 136 -33.31 -8.19 -7.74
N PRO A 137 -32.90 -9.23 -8.49
CA PRO A 137 -31.88 -10.16 -8.05
C PRO A 137 -30.49 -9.53 -8.07
N TYR A 138 -29.75 -9.72 -6.96
CA TYR A 138 -28.35 -9.33 -6.82
C TYR A 138 -27.49 -10.01 -7.87
N ARG A 139 -26.46 -9.34 -8.39
CA ARG A 139 -25.54 -9.75 -9.45
C ARG A 139 -26.17 -9.88 -10.84
N LYS A 140 -27.48 -9.98 -10.96
CA LYS A 140 -28.17 -10.03 -12.24
C LYS A 140 -28.69 -8.66 -12.67
N ASP A 141 -29.34 -7.95 -11.74
CA ASP A 141 -29.95 -6.64 -12.01
C ASP A 141 -29.26 -5.49 -11.26
N PHE A 142 -28.47 -5.78 -10.25
CA PHE A 142 -27.63 -4.79 -9.60
C PHE A 142 -26.37 -5.40 -8.97
N ILE A 143 -25.33 -4.57 -8.84
CA ILE A 143 -24.11 -4.84 -8.06
C ILE A 143 -23.77 -3.63 -7.21
N ILE A 144 -23.01 -3.85 -6.14
CA ILE A 144 -22.65 -2.84 -5.16
C ILE A 144 -21.14 -2.64 -5.22
N GLN A 145 -20.70 -1.39 -5.37
CA GLN A 145 -19.27 -1.07 -5.25
C GLN A 145 -18.88 -0.96 -3.78
N VAL A 146 -17.94 -1.80 -3.36
CA VAL A 146 -17.56 -2.03 -1.96
C VAL A 146 -16.51 -1.04 -1.44
N SER A 147 -15.97 -0.15 -2.29
CA SER A 147 -14.90 0.76 -1.90
C SER A 147 -15.26 1.55 -0.64
N ASN A 148 -14.51 1.31 0.45
CA ASN A 148 -14.70 1.95 1.76
C ASN A 148 -16.06 1.72 2.43
N LEU A 149 -16.78 0.65 2.10
CA LEU A 149 -17.96 0.20 2.84
C LEU A 149 -17.59 -0.97 3.75
N PHE A 150 -17.89 -0.86 5.04
CA PHE A 150 -17.49 -1.86 6.04
C PHE A 150 -18.65 -2.34 6.92
N ASN A 151 -19.81 -1.70 6.85
CA ASN A 151 -20.94 -2.00 7.70
C ASN A 151 -22.20 -2.26 6.87
N ASP A 152 -23.11 -3.04 7.46
CA ASP A 152 -24.43 -3.25 6.89
C ASP A 152 -25.16 -1.93 6.74
N ILE A 153 -25.88 -1.76 5.64
CA ILE A 153 -26.57 -0.53 5.27
C ILE A 153 -28.02 -0.86 4.96
N TYR A 154 -28.93 -0.11 5.53
CA TYR A 154 -30.34 -0.09 5.17
C TYR A 154 -30.75 1.32 4.79
N ILE A 155 -31.24 1.48 3.58
CA ILE A 155 -31.75 2.75 3.06
C ILE A 155 -33.14 2.50 2.47
N LYS A 156 -34.16 3.28 2.89
CA LYS A 156 -35.45 3.40 2.19
C LYS A 156 -35.69 4.90 1.97
N ALA A 157 -35.57 5.34 0.72
CA ALA A 157 -35.57 6.77 0.42
C ALA A 157 -36.14 7.06 -0.97
N PRO A 158 -36.66 8.29 -1.18
CA PRO A 158 -37.00 8.79 -2.51
C PRO A 158 -35.80 8.81 -3.45
N ILE A 159 -36.09 8.81 -4.74
CA ILE A 159 -35.03 8.81 -5.78
C ILE A 159 -35.13 10.07 -6.64
N VAL A 160 -33.99 10.66 -6.95
CA VAL A 160 -33.81 11.84 -7.80
C VAL A 160 -32.93 11.50 -8.98
N PHE A 161 -33.38 11.78 -10.19
CA PHE A 161 -32.54 11.71 -11.38
C PHE A 161 -31.67 12.96 -11.46
N ALA A 162 -30.38 12.79 -11.70
CA ALA A 162 -29.40 13.88 -11.85
C ALA A 162 -28.43 13.61 -13.02
N GLY A 163 -28.98 13.45 -14.22
CA GLY A 163 -28.22 13.35 -15.47
C GLY A 163 -26.98 12.44 -15.38
N TYR A 164 -25.81 12.99 -15.63
CA TYR A 164 -24.53 12.30 -15.51
C TYR A 164 -23.86 12.46 -14.12
N GLY A 165 -24.48 13.17 -13.19
CA GLY A 165 -23.99 13.37 -11.83
C GLY A 165 -22.82 14.35 -11.71
N ILE A 166 -22.75 15.32 -12.59
CA ILE A 166 -21.68 16.34 -12.63
C ILE A 166 -22.18 17.63 -11.98
N ASP A 167 -21.44 18.16 -11.00
CA ASP A 167 -21.59 19.50 -10.46
C ASP A 167 -20.36 20.35 -10.83
N LYS A 168 -20.59 21.60 -11.23
CA LYS A 168 -19.53 22.54 -11.65
C LYS A 168 -18.62 21.98 -12.76
N GLY A 169 -19.24 21.36 -13.76
CA GLY A 169 -18.57 20.90 -14.95
C GLY A 169 -18.12 22.03 -15.88
N GLU A 170 -17.66 21.66 -17.07
CA GLU A 170 -17.26 22.62 -18.11
C GLU A 170 -18.41 23.59 -18.42
N ASN A 171 -18.07 24.87 -18.62
CA ASN A 171 -19.03 25.96 -18.86
C ASN A 171 -20.12 26.12 -17.77
N ASN A 172 -19.78 25.83 -16.51
CA ASN A 172 -20.71 25.84 -15.37
C ASN A 172 -21.85 24.81 -15.49
N TYR A 173 -21.63 23.73 -16.24
CA TYR A 173 -22.59 22.64 -16.35
C TYR A 173 -22.89 22.01 -14.98
N ASN A 174 -24.18 21.77 -14.70
CA ASN A 174 -24.61 21.17 -13.45
C ASN A 174 -25.81 20.25 -13.68
N ASP A 175 -25.65 18.96 -13.40
CA ASP A 175 -26.73 17.96 -13.48
C ASP A 175 -27.71 18.03 -12.30
N TYR A 176 -27.34 18.70 -11.21
CA TYR A 176 -28.16 18.80 -9.99
C TYR A 176 -29.13 20.01 -9.99
N VAL A 177 -29.40 20.56 -11.17
CA VAL A 177 -30.44 21.60 -11.34
C VAL A 177 -31.57 21.11 -12.24
N ASP A 178 -32.78 21.59 -11.99
CA ASP A 178 -33.93 21.34 -12.85
C ASP A 178 -33.85 22.14 -14.18
N GLU A 179 -34.84 21.98 -15.06
CA GLU A 179 -34.88 22.67 -16.35
C GLU A 179 -34.92 24.21 -16.21
N LYS A 180 -35.32 24.73 -15.04
CA LYS A 180 -35.38 26.16 -14.72
C LYS A 180 -34.10 26.67 -14.05
N GLY A 181 -33.12 25.79 -13.84
CA GLY A 181 -31.84 26.12 -13.17
C GLY A 181 -31.93 26.14 -11.63
N LYS A 182 -33.04 25.66 -11.04
CA LYS A 182 -33.18 25.55 -9.59
C LYS A 182 -32.48 24.29 -9.10
N GLN A 183 -31.69 24.41 -8.02
CA GLN A 183 -31.01 23.29 -7.38
C GLN A 183 -32.02 22.24 -6.90
N ALA A 184 -31.82 21.00 -7.33
CA ALA A 184 -32.60 19.86 -6.86
C ALA A 184 -32.22 19.50 -5.42
N ASP A 185 -33.23 19.18 -4.63
CA ASP A 185 -33.03 18.67 -3.27
C ASP A 185 -32.72 17.17 -3.31
N VAL A 186 -31.48 16.81 -3.08
CA VAL A 186 -31.01 15.41 -3.01
C VAL A 186 -30.68 14.95 -1.58
N LYS A 187 -30.87 15.82 -0.59
CA LYS A 187 -30.62 15.51 0.80
C LYS A 187 -31.52 14.39 1.29
N ASN A 188 -30.93 13.38 1.93
CA ASN A 188 -31.60 12.17 2.40
C ASN A 188 -32.34 11.39 1.29
N LYS A 189 -31.86 11.48 0.04
CA LYS A 189 -32.43 10.78 -1.12
C LYS A 189 -31.36 9.93 -1.81
N ILE A 190 -31.80 9.05 -2.68
CA ILE A 190 -30.93 8.28 -3.57
C ILE A 190 -30.84 9.02 -4.89
N VAL A 191 -29.63 9.17 -5.41
CA VAL A 191 -29.38 9.84 -6.69
C VAL A 191 -29.19 8.81 -7.79
N LEU A 192 -30.02 8.86 -8.83
CA LEU A 192 -29.86 8.08 -10.06
C LEU A 192 -29.09 8.90 -11.08
N ILE A 193 -27.97 8.36 -11.55
CA ILE A 193 -27.14 8.97 -12.59
C ILE A 193 -26.85 7.98 -13.72
N VAL A 194 -26.42 8.53 -14.84
CA VAL A 194 -25.99 7.77 -16.00
C VAL A 194 -24.46 7.72 -16.07
N ASP A 195 -23.92 6.58 -16.47
CA ASP A 195 -22.51 6.39 -16.72
C ASP A 195 -22.03 7.25 -17.90
N GLY A 196 -20.80 7.84 -17.78
CA GLY A 196 -20.24 8.72 -18.80
C GLY A 196 -20.40 10.20 -18.50
N PHE A 197 -20.48 11.04 -19.54
CA PHE A 197 -20.58 12.50 -19.47
C PHE A 197 -21.29 13.06 -20.72
N PRO A 198 -21.76 14.32 -20.71
CA PRO A 198 -22.47 14.90 -21.85
C PRO A 198 -21.62 14.92 -23.12
N GLN A 199 -22.25 14.59 -24.25
CA GLN A 199 -21.61 14.60 -25.58
C GLN A 199 -20.33 13.74 -25.66
N GLU A 200 -20.27 12.64 -24.96
CA GLU A 200 -19.06 11.79 -24.84
C GLU A 200 -18.54 11.29 -26.22
N ASN A 201 -19.45 11.12 -27.18
CA ASN A 201 -19.10 10.69 -28.56
C ASN A 201 -18.65 11.86 -29.46
N ASN A 202 -18.65 13.10 -28.97
CA ASN A 202 -18.22 14.28 -29.70
C ASN A 202 -16.78 14.68 -29.27
N PRO A 203 -15.75 14.50 -30.11
CA PRO A 203 -14.39 14.88 -29.80
C PRO A 203 -14.22 16.39 -29.52
N GLU A 204 -15.10 17.22 -30.08
CA GLU A 204 -15.09 18.67 -29.90
C GLU A 204 -15.81 19.13 -28.63
N SER A 205 -16.43 18.21 -27.90
CA SER A 205 -17.07 18.54 -26.64
C SER A 205 -16.07 19.11 -25.64
N PRO A 206 -16.44 20.18 -24.90
CA PRO A 206 -15.60 20.69 -23.81
C PRO A 206 -15.26 19.62 -22.78
N PHE A 207 -16.16 18.65 -22.56
CA PHE A 207 -15.94 17.52 -21.64
C PHE A 207 -14.94 16.49 -22.20
N SER A 208 -14.82 16.36 -23.50
CA SER A 208 -13.87 15.42 -24.14
C SER A 208 -12.44 15.93 -24.16
N ARG A 209 -12.24 17.24 -24.19
CA ARG A 209 -10.92 17.89 -24.29
C ARG A 209 -10.14 17.95 -22.97
N SER A 210 -10.88 18.00 -21.85
CA SER A 210 -10.29 18.22 -20.55
C SER A 210 -10.40 17.08 -19.64
N LYS A 211 -9.76 16.25 -19.14
CA LYS A 211 -9.89 15.36 -17.98
C LYS A 211 -11.03 14.34 -18.07
N ASN A 212 -11.28 13.75 -19.22
CA ASN A 212 -12.28 12.69 -19.44
C ASN A 212 -12.35 11.65 -18.32
N ALA A 213 -11.20 11.22 -17.79
CA ALA A 213 -11.13 10.22 -16.72
C ALA A 213 -11.85 10.67 -15.44
N LEU A 214 -11.89 11.97 -15.14
CA LEU A 214 -12.57 12.49 -13.93
C LEU A 214 -14.08 12.40 -14.06
N TYR A 215 -14.65 12.71 -15.22
CA TYR A 215 -16.10 12.67 -15.43
C TYR A 215 -16.65 11.25 -15.57
N ARG A 216 -15.82 10.29 -15.96
CA ARG A 216 -16.21 8.87 -15.99
C ARG A 216 -16.10 8.17 -14.63
N ASN A 217 -15.37 8.74 -13.69
CA ASN A 217 -15.10 8.08 -12.42
C ASN A 217 -16.34 8.12 -11.49
N PRO A 218 -16.99 6.97 -11.22
CA PRO A 218 -18.19 6.93 -10.38
C PRO A 218 -17.92 7.33 -8.92
N LEU A 219 -16.67 7.17 -8.41
CA LEU A 219 -16.30 7.63 -7.07
C LEU A 219 -16.36 9.15 -6.96
N ARG A 220 -15.93 9.88 -7.99
CA ARG A 220 -16.04 11.35 -8.02
C ARG A 220 -17.49 11.82 -8.05
N LYS A 221 -18.33 11.13 -8.82
CA LYS A 221 -19.77 11.43 -8.86
C LYS A 221 -20.45 11.15 -7.52
N MET A 222 -20.05 10.08 -6.86
CA MET A 222 -20.50 9.74 -5.50
C MET A 222 -20.06 10.81 -4.50
N GLU A 223 -18.82 11.28 -4.53
CA GLU A 223 -18.34 12.36 -3.66
C GLU A 223 -19.17 13.65 -3.81
N VAL A 224 -19.56 13.97 -5.05
CA VAL A 224 -20.45 15.12 -5.34
C VAL A 224 -21.83 14.91 -4.71
N ALA A 225 -22.47 13.77 -4.97
CA ALA A 225 -23.78 13.43 -4.42
C ALA A 225 -23.76 13.44 -2.89
N GLN A 226 -22.72 12.87 -2.28
CA GLN A 226 -22.53 12.83 -0.83
C GLN A 226 -22.40 14.24 -0.22
N LYS A 227 -21.62 15.12 -0.84
CA LYS A 227 -21.50 16.54 -0.42
C LYS A 227 -22.84 17.27 -0.46
N LEU A 228 -23.71 16.89 -1.38
CA LEU A 228 -25.07 17.43 -1.49
C LEU A 228 -26.08 16.74 -0.53
N GLY A 229 -25.61 15.73 0.24
CA GLY A 229 -26.41 15.05 1.27
C GLY A 229 -27.17 13.81 0.80
N ALA A 230 -26.84 13.24 -0.35
CA ALA A 230 -27.41 11.98 -0.82
C ALA A 230 -27.05 10.80 0.09
N LEU A 231 -27.91 9.78 0.14
CA LEU A 231 -27.70 8.55 0.92
C LEU A 231 -27.05 7.43 0.10
N ALA A 232 -27.23 7.42 -1.21
CA ALA A 232 -26.65 6.46 -2.15
C ALA A 232 -26.63 7.03 -3.56
N VAL A 233 -25.79 6.46 -4.42
CA VAL A 233 -25.79 6.74 -5.86
C VAL A 233 -26.10 5.45 -6.61
N MET A 234 -27.10 5.49 -7.48
CA MET A 234 -27.39 4.44 -8.45
C MET A 234 -26.88 4.86 -9.83
N VAL A 235 -26.18 3.96 -10.51
CA VAL A 235 -25.54 4.22 -11.81
C VAL A 235 -26.11 3.26 -12.84
N VAL A 236 -26.67 3.79 -13.92
CA VAL A 236 -27.14 2.99 -15.06
C VAL A 236 -26.28 3.26 -16.29
N SER A 237 -26.12 2.26 -17.16
CA SER A 237 -25.46 2.42 -18.46
C SER A 237 -26.20 3.44 -19.34
N SER A 238 -25.46 4.18 -20.17
CA SER A 238 -26.05 5.15 -21.10
C SER A 238 -26.75 4.44 -22.26
N PRO A 239 -28.07 4.66 -22.46
CA PRO A 239 -28.77 4.12 -23.62
C PRO A 239 -28.39 4.81 -24.96
N LEU A 240 -27.52 5.82 -24.91
CA LEU A 240 -26.96 6.47 -26.11
C LEU A 240 -25.69 5.77 -26.62
N LYS A 241 -25.24 4.74 -25.92
CA LYS A 241 -24.07 3.94 -26.27
C LYS A 241 -24.48 2.51 -26.60
N ASN A 242 -23.71 1.87 -27.45
CA ASN A 242 -23.85 0.45 -27.69
C ASN A 242 -23.05 -0.32 -26.64
N GLU A 243 -23.56 -0.40 -25.42
CA GLU A 243 -22.92 -1.09 -24.31
C GLU A 243 -23.33 -2.58 -24.30
N PRO A 244 -22.44 -3.48 -23.87
CA PRO A 244 -22.82 -4.87 -23.66
C PRO A 244 -23.86 -4.99 -22.55
N PRO A 245 -24.64 -6.11 -22.50
CA PRO A 245 -25.59 -6.36 -21.42
C PRO A 245 -24.94 -6.26 -20.05
N PHE A 246 -25.72 -5.88 -19.02
CA PHE A 246 -25.27 -5.60 -17.66
C PHE A 246 -24.32 -6.65 -17.09
N ASN A 247 -24.67 -7.93 -17.18
CA ASN A 247 -23.88 -9.04 -16.67
C ASN A 247 -22.52 -9.19 -17.37
N VAL A 248 -22.44 -8.87 -18.66
CA VAL A 248 -21.18 -8.89 -19.44
C VAL A 248 -20.33 -7.66 -19.11
N LYS A 249 -20.95 -6.47 -19.10
CA LYS A 249 -20.25 -5.21 -18.78
C LYS A 249 -19.58 -5.25 -17.40
N TYR A 250 -20.23 -5.84 -16.43
CA TYR A 250 -19.79 -5.84 -15.03
C TYR A 250 -19.22 -7.17 -14.55
N GLU A 251 -18.99 -8.15 -15.43
CA GLU A 251 -18.46 -9.47 -15.09
C GLU A 251 -17.17 -9.40 -14.26
N SER A 252 -16.20 -8.59 -14.68
CA SER A 252 -14.94 -8.40 -13.94
C SER A 252 -15.14 -7.80 -12.55
N ARG A 253 -16.12 -6.88 -12.39
CA ARG A 253 -16.44 -6.31 -11.07
C ARG A 253 -17.17 -7.32 -10.18
N ILE A 254 -18.10 -8.08 -10.74
CA ILE A 254 -18.80 -9.15 -10.00
C ILE A 254 -17.76 -10.13 -9.45
N THR A 255 -16.83 -10.56 -10.30
CA THR A 255 -15.74 -11.47 -9.89
C THR A 255 -14.79 -10.84 -8.87
N ALA A 256 -14.44 -9.56 -9.03
CA ALA A 256 -13.57 -8.86 -8.07
C ALA A 256 -14.25 -8.70 -6.70
N TYR A 257 -15.58 -8.50 -6.65
CA TYR A 257 -16.32 -8.36 -5.40
C TYR A 257 -16.61 -9.69 -4.69
N GLU A 258 -16.27 -10.82 -5.32
CA GLU A 258 -16.22 -12.12 -4.66
C GLU A 258 -15.04 -12.24 -3.71
N ASN A 259 -13.97 -11.48 -3.94
CA ASN A 259 -12.84 -11.42 -3.02
C ASN A 259 -13.20 -10.59 -1.77
N PRO A 260 -12.76 -11.00 -0.59
CA PRO A 260 -12.96 -10.22 0.62
C PRO A 260 -12.11 -8.94 0.60
N SER A 261 -12.55 -7.95 1.32
CA SER A 261 -11.76 -6.79 1.71
C SER A 261 -11.29 -6.94 3.16
N PHE A 262 -10.16 -6.32 3.48
CA PHE A 262 -9.56 -6.37 4.81
C PHE A 262 -9.41 -4.95 5.36
N HIS A 263 -9.75 -4.76 6.65
CA HIS A 263 -9.67 -3.45 7.27
C HIS A 263 -9.53 -3.54 8.80
N LEU A 264 -8.93 -2.52 9.40
CA LEU A 264 -8.85 -2.42 10.85
C LEU A 264 -10.24 -2.05 11.44
N PRO A 265 -10.62 -2.57 12.62
CA PRO A 265 -11.96 -2.33 13.21
C PRO A 265 -12.29 -0.86 13.45
N VAL A 266 -11.26 -0.03 13.61
CA VAL A 266 -11.39 1.42 13.87
C VAL A 266 -11.58 2.27 12.60
N GLN A 267 -11.56 1.65 11.42
CA GLN A 267 -11.86 2.36 10.17
C GLN A 267 -13.36 2.57 10.04
N VAL A 268 -13.78 3.83 10.05
CA VAL A 268 -15.17 4.20 9.80
C VAL A 268 -15.32 4.54 8.33
N SER A 269 -16.28 3.92 7.66
CA SER A 269 -16.65 4.33 6.31
C SER A 269 -17.41 5.66 6.37
N ASN A 270 -16.88 6.66 5.67
CA ASN A 270 -17.57 7.93 5.46
C ASN A 270 -18.16 8.02 4.04
N SER A 271 -18.18 6.91 3.28
CA SER A 271 -18.66 6.88 1.90
C SER A 271 -20.10 6.36 1.85
N ILE A 272 -20.89 6.93 0.94
CA ILE A 272 -22.21 6.39 0.60
C ILE A 272 -22.07 5.29 -0.46
N PRO A 273 -22.98 4.29 -0.53
CA PRO A 273 -22.88 3.22 -1.50
C PRO A 273 -23.10 3.69 -2.94
N ILE A 274 -22.36 3.07 -3.86
CA ILE A 274 -22.60 3.13 -5.30
C ILE A 274 -23.20 1.80 -5.73
N VAL A 275 -24.35 1.86 -6.39
CA VAL A 275 -25.08 0.69 -6.90
C VAL A 275 -25.17 0.80 -8.41
N PHE A 276 -24.50 -0.09 -9.14
CA PHE A 276 -24.71 -0.21 -10.58
C PHE A 276 -25.97 -1.03 -10.81
N ILE A 277 -26.86 -0.55 -11.68
CA ILE A 277 -28.16 -1.15 -11.98
C ILE A 277 -28.32 -1.49 -13.45
N SER A 278 -29.08 -2.54 -13.73
CA SER A 278 -29.45 -2.94 -15.10
C SER A 278 -30.44 -1.94 -15.72
N GLU A 279 -30.56 -2.02 -17.04
CA GLU A 279 -31.54 -1.27 -17.80
C GLU A 279 -32.98 -1.63 -17.37
N ASN A 280 -33.20 -2.87 -16.90
CA ASN A 280 -34.49 -3.32 -16.40
C ASN A 280 -34.89 -2.56 -15.11
N VAL A 281 -33.95 -2.38 -14.18
CA VAL A 281 -34.20 -1.58 -12.96
C VAL A 281 -34.49 -0.12 -13.32
N ALA A 282 -33.69 0.45 -14.23
CA ALA A 282 -33.90 1.82 -14.69
C ALA A 282 -35.24 1.99 -15.40
N TYR A 283 -35.62 1.06 -16.26
CA TYR A 283 -36.93 1.05 -16.92
C TYR A 283 -38.08 1.07 -15.91
N GLU A 284 -38.01 0.20 -14.90
CA GLU A 284 -39.05 0.18 -13.86
C GLU A 284 -39.08 1.49 -13.04
N ILE A 285 -37.95 2.15 -12.75
CA ILE A 285 -37.92 3.45 -12.10
C ILE A 285 -38.62 4.51 -12.95
N PHE A 286 -38.38 4.52 -14.27
CA PHE A 286 -38.95 5.52 -15.19
C PHE A 286 -40.38 5.25 -15.63
N LYS A 287 -40.96 4.08 -15.33
CA LYS A 287 -42.26 3.64 -15.83
C LYS A 287 -43.41 4.63 -15.55
N ASP A 288 -43.33 5.32 -14.41
CA ASP A 288 -44.36 6.30 -14.01
C ASP A 288 -43.94 7.76 -14.30
N ALA A 289 -42.80 7.95 -14.93
CA ALA A 289 -42.36 9.25 -15.41
C ALA A 289 -42.92 9.51 -16.83
N ASN A 290 -43.39 10.71 -17.11
CA ASN A 290 -43.83 11.08 -18.46
C ASN A 290 -42.65 11.27 -19.44
N THR A 291 -41.59 10.54 -19.25
CA THR A 291 -40.34 10.61 -20.04
C THR A 291 -39.55 9.31 -19.90
N ASN A 292 -38.52 9.14 -20.72
CA ASN A 292 -37.57 8.05 -20.60
C ASN A 292 -36.14 8.58 -20.57
N ILE A 293 -35.23 7.75 -20.08
CA ILE A 293 -33.83 8.12 -19.86
C ILE A 293 -33.13 8.54 -21.15
N LYS A 294 -33.46 7.92 -22.30
CA LYS A 294 -32.86 8.23 -23.59
C LYS A 294 -33.20 9.64 -24.07
N ASP A 295 -34.48 10.01 -24.01
CA ASP A 295 -34.93 11.34 -24.40
C ASP A 295 -34.39 12.43 -23.49
N LEU A 296 -34.24 12.13 -22.18
CA LEU A 296 -33.64 13.05 -21.22
C LEU A 296 -32.16 13.30 -21.57
N LEU A 297 -31.38 12.26 -21.82
CA LEU A 297 -29.98 12.40 -22.17
C LEU A 297 -29.77 13.11 -23.49
N GLN A 298 -30.61 12.84 -24.51
CA GLN A 298 -30.56 13.58 -25.77
C GLN A 298 -30.83 15.06 -25.60
N ARG A 299 -31.71 15.45 -24.66
CA ARG A 299 -31.95 16.87 -24.32
C ARG A 299 -30.77 17.48 -23.59
N ILE A 300 -30.19 16.74 -22.61
CA ILE A 300 -28.99 17.17 -21.87
C ILE A 300 -27.82 17.37 -22.83
N ASP A 301 -27.55 16.40 -23.70
CA ASP A 301 -26.44 16.45 -24.66
C ASP A 301 -26.60 17.58 -25.69
N ARG A 302 -27.83 17.89 -26.09
CA ARG A 302 -28.11 18.98 -27.04
C ARG A 302 -27.94 20.35 -26.40
N ASN A 303 -28.44 20.51 -25.18
CA ASN A 303 -28.58 21.81 -24.55
C ASN A 303 -27.44 22.12 -23.55
N LEU A 304 -26.68 21.12 -23.12
CA LEU A 304 -25.70 21.17 -22.03
C LEU A 304 -26.28 21.82 -20.78
N LYS A 305 -27.48 21.41 -20.39
CA LYS A 305 -28.20 21.89 -19.20
C LYS A 305 -28.66 20.70 -18.37
N GLY A 306 -28.59 20.85 -17.05
CA GLY A 306 -29.15 19.88 -16.11
C GLY A 306 -30.65 19.71 -16.29
N ASN A 307 -31.13 18.55 -15.87
CA ASN A 307 -32.55 18.21 -15.91
C ASN A 307 -32.89 17.28 -14.74
N ALA A 308 -32.53 17.71 -13.53
CA ALA A 308 -32.82 16.96 -12.31
C ALA A 308 -34.31 17.00 -11.95
N PHE A 309 -34.82 15.85 -11.54
CA PHE A 309 -36.21 15.77 -11.00
C PHE A 309 -36.33 14.58 -10.05
N GLU A 310 -37.29 14.66 -9.14
CA GLU A 310 -37.65 13.60 -8.21
C GLU A 310 -38.77 12.74 -8.78
N PHE A 311 -38.75 11.44 -8.49
CA PHE A 311 -39.84 10.51 -8.80
C PHE A 311 -40.84 10.51 -7.61
N PRO A 312 -41.95 11.21 -7.68
CA PRO A 312 -42.76 11.56 -6.48
C PRO A 312 -43.40 10.35 -5.79
N SER A 313 -43.62 9.25 -6.51
CA SER A 313 -44.31 8.06 -5.99
C SER A 313 -43.38 6.86 -5.83
N THR A 314 -42.06 7.05 -6.08
CA THR A 314 -41.09 5.97 -6.11
C THR A 314 -40.04 6.13 -5.00
N GLN A 315 -39.91 5.11 -4.18
CA GLN A 315 -38.84 4.96 -3.23
C GLN A 315 -38.00 3.74 -3.57
N ILE A 316 -36.73 3.76 -3.20
CA ILE A 316 -35.82 2.61 -3.30
C ILE A 316 -35.57 2.10 -1.90
N GLU A 317 -35.75 0.78 -1.70
CA GLU A 317 -35.28 0.07 -0.53
C GLU A 317 -34.02 -0.70 -0.92
N LEU A 318 -32.90 -0.37 -0.27
CA LEU A 318 -31.58 -0.97 -0.48
C LEU A 318 -31.09 -1.57 0.83
N LYS A 319 -30.78 -2.88 0.82
CA LYS A 319 -30.11 -3.57 1.92
C LYS A 319 -28.76 -4.08 1.43
N ILE A 320 -27.71 -3.70 2.13
CA ILE A 320 -26.35 -4.14 1.91
C ILE A 320 -25.89 -4.85 3.17
N ASN A 321 -25.54 -6.12 3.05
CA ASN A 321 -25.11 -6.95 4.16
C ASN A 321 -23.71 -7.49 3.88
N PHE A 322 -22.90 -7.59 4.92
CA PHE A 322 -21.56 -8.14 4.87
C PHE A 322 -21.45 -9.41 5.73
N GLU A 323 -20.78 -10.40 5.19
CA GLU A 323 -20.22 -11.50 5.98
C GLU A 323 -18.88 -11.02 6.54
N LYS A 324 -18.70 -11.14 7.86
CA LYS A 324 -17.52 -10.62 8.56
C LYS A 324 -16.86 -11.69 9.41
N GLU A 325 -15.55 -11.72 9.37
CA GLU A 325 -14.70 -12.56 10.22
C GLU A 325 -13.66 -11.67 10.90
N ILE A 326 -13.51 -11.78 12.22
CA ILE A 326 -12.47 -11.08 12.98
C ILE A 326 -11.25 -11.99 13.06
N ILE A 327 -10.14 -11.53 12.54
CA ILE A 327 -8.85 -12.24 12.54
C ILE A 327 -7.91 -11.50 13.48
N THR A 328 -7.22 -12.23 14.36
CA THR A 328 -6.22 -11.67 15.27
C THR A 328 -4.83 -12.09 14.83
N THR A 329 -3.91 -11.16 14.81
CA THR A 329 -2.50 -11.36 14.48
C THR A 329 -1.62 -10.41 15.31
N GLN A 330 -0.33 -10.34 15.04
CA GLN A 330 0.60 -9.47 15.76
C GLN A 330 1.75 -9.01 14.90
N ASN A 331 2.21 -7.78 15.11
CA ASN A 331 3.57 -7.39 14.75
C ASN A 331 4.54 -7.94 15.81
N VAL A 332 5.76 -8.28 15.41
CA VAL A 332 6.84 -8.67 16.35
C VAL A 332 7.80 -7.50 16.49
N VAL A 333 7.95 -6.98 17.72
CA VAL A 333 8.67 -5.73 17.94
C VAL A 333 9.76 -5.89 19.00
N GLY A 334 11.01 -5.64 18.60
CA GLY A 334 12.17 -5.60 19.47
C GLY A 334 12.88 -4.25 19.41
N ILE A 335 13.59 -3.88 20.46
CA ILE A 335 14.36 -2.63 20.52
C ILE A 335 15.80 -2.88 20.94
N ILE A 336 16.74 -2.25 20.24
CA ILE A 336 18.09 -1.99 20.70
C ILE A 336 18.15 -0.56 21.18
N GLU A 337 18.33 -0.37 22.48
CA GLU A 337 18.37 0.96 23.10
C GLU A 337 19.69 1.65 22.78
N GLY A 338 19.62 2.89 22.32
CA GLY A 338 20.78 3.72 22.04
C GLY A 338 21.62 4.01 23.26
N ASN A 339 22.93 4.23 23.07
CA ASN A 339 23.91 4.45 24.14
C ASN A 339 24.20 5.95 24.42
N ASP A 340 23.69 6.88 23.60
CA ASP A 340 23.86 8.33 23.82
C ASP A 340 22.70 8.92 24.62
N GLU A 341 23.00 9.72 25.66
CA GLU A 341 21.99 10.26 26.55
C GLU A 341 20.97 11.19 25.88
N LYS A 342 21.33 11.86 24.79
CA LYS A 342 20.43 12.74 24.03
C LYS A 342 19.72 11.97 22.92
N LEU A 343 20.48 11.19 22.14
CA LEU A 343 19.99 10.56 20.90
C LEU A 343 19.20 9.27 21.15
N LYS A 344 19.37 8.59 22.28
CA LYS A 344 18.63 7.36 22.63
C LYS A 344 17.10 7.50 22.65
N ASN A 345 16.59 8.75 22.70
CA ASN A 345 15.15 9.04 22.63
C ASN A 345 14.65 9.34 21.21
N GLU A 346 15.52 9.20 20.20
CA GLU A 346 15.20 9.24 18.79
C GLU A 346 15.30 7.83 18.23
N PHE A 347 14.37 7.49 17.33
CA PHE A 347 14.22 6.12 16.86
C PHE A 347 14.40 6.03 15.36
N ILE A 348 15.07 4.96 14.92
CA ILE A 348 15.07 4.52 13.55
C ILE A 348 14.27 3.21 13.54
N VAL A 349 13.26 3.11 12.69
CA VAL A 349 12.49 1.89 12.47
C VAL A 349 13.15 1.07 11.38
N ILE A 350 13.30 -0.23 11.61
CA ILE A 350 13.76 -1.22 10.63
C ILE A 350 12.63 -2.23 10.51
N GLY A 351 12.10 -2.40 9.31
CA GLY A 351 10.89 -3.19 9.09
C GLY A 351 10.98 -4.16 7.93
N ALA A 352 10.22 -5.24 8.04
CA ALA A 352 9.89 -6.19 6.98
C ALA A 352 8.58 -6.87 7.35
N HIS A 353 7.76 -7.30 6.39
CA HIS A 353 6.62 -8.13 6.75
C HIS A 353 7.00 -9.62 6.76
N TYR A 354 6.30 -10.39 7.60
CA TYR A 354 6.58 -11.82 7.75
C TYR A 354 5.41 -12.73 7.37
N ASP A 355 4.23 -12.17 7.11
CA ASP A 355 3.10 -12.88 6.53
C ASP A 355 3.27 -13.04 5.01
N HIS A 356 2.48 -13.97 4.42
CA HIS A 356 2.35 -14.11 2.98
C HIS A 356 0.96 -14.67 2.65
N VAL A 357 0.69 -14.96 1.37
CA VAL A 357 -0.67 -15.30 0.88
C VAL A 357 -1.17 -16.70 1.25
N GLY A 358 -0.39 -17.48 1.97
CA GLY A 358 -0.81 -18.76 2.53
C GLY A 358 -1.09 -19.84 1.48
N LEU A 359 -2.32 -20.34 1.46
CA LEU A 359 -2.77 -21.29 0.45
C LEU A 359 -3.37 -20.64 -0.80
N GLY A 360 -3.10 -19.36 -1.03
CA GLY A 360 -3.53 -18.63 -2.23
C GLY A 360 -5.04 -18.44 -2.36
N TYR A 361 -5.81 -18.52 -1.28
CA TYR A 361 -7.23 -18.18 -1.33
C TYR A 361 -7.47 -16.71 -1.61
N TYR A 362 -6.49 -15.85 -1.26
CA TYR A 362 -6.45 -14.42 -1.52
C TYR A 362 -5.03 -14.05 -1.91
N GLY A 363 -4.87 -13.11 -2.81
CA GLY A 363 -3.55 -12.60 -3.19
C GLY A 363 -2.79 -13.45 -4.23
N ALA A 364 -3.14 -14.73 -4.44
CA ALA A 364 -2.47 -15.54 -5.47
C ALA A 364 -2.57 -14.90 -6.86
N MET A 365 -1.46 -14.89 -7.59
CA MET A 365 -1.40 -14.36 -8.96
C MET A 365 -2.32 -15.14 -9.91
N ASN A 366 -2.37 -16.46 -9.76
CA ASN A 366 -3.20 -17.34 -10.59
C ASN A 366 -4.30 -18.01 -9.75
N LYS A 367 -5.55 -17.92 -10.18
CA LYS A 367 -6.67 -18.61 -9.52
C LYS A 367 -6.51 -20.14 -9.48
N THR A 368 -5.79 -20.72 -10.42
CA THR A 368 -5.49 -22.17 -10.48
C THR A 368 -4.55 -22.63 -9.38
N ASP A 369 -3.90 -21.72 -8.68
CA ASP A 369 -2.97 -22.02 -7.60
C ASP A 369 -3.64 -21.97 -6.21
N THR A 370 -4.94 -21.66 -6.17
CA THR A 370 -5.74 -21.73 -4.93
C THR A 370 -5.68 -23.12 -4.30
N GLY A 371 -5.38 -23.18 -3.01
CA GLY A 371 -5.20 -24.42 -2.25
C GLY A 371 -3.77 -24.97 -2.25
N LYS A 372 -2.87 -24.44 -3.06
CA LYS A 372 -1.44 -24.76 -3.04
C LYS A 372 -0.71 -23.89 -2.02
N ILE A 373 0.39 -24.38 -1.47
CA ILE A 373 1.25 -23.62 -0.58
C ILE A 373 2.00 -22.57 -1.41
N HIS A 374 1.97 -21.33 -0.95
CA HIS A 374 2.76 -20.20 -1.46
C HIS A 374 3.80 -19.87 -0.40
N ASN A 375 5.02 -20.36 -0.57
CA ASN A 375 6.06 -20.24 0.45
C ASN A 375 6.54 -18.79 0.66
N GLY A 376 6.50 -17.94 -0.37
CA GLY A 376 6.87 -16.54 -0.28
C GLY A 376 8.31 -16.36 0.21
N ALA A 377 9.27 -16.94 -0.52
CA ALA A 377 10.66 -16.90 -0.13
C ALA A 377 11.26 -15.51 -0.34
N ASP A 378 11.04 -14.93 -1.52
CA ASP A 378 11.43 -13.52 -1.72
C ASP A 378 10.41 -12.59 -1.09
N ASP A 379 9.13 -12.91 -1.20
CA ASP A 379 8.00 -12.16 -0.64
C ASP A 379 7.40 -12.87 0.61
N ASN A 380 7.76 -12.54 1.86
CA ASN A 380 8.91 -11.68 2.19
C ASN A 380 9.75 -12.35 3.29
N ALA A 381 10.05 -13.66 3.10
CA ALA A 381 11.02 -14.30 4.00
C ALA A 381 12.42 -13.69 3.79
N SER A 382 12.73 -13.15 2.59
CA SER A 382 14.00 -12.47 2.31
C SER A 382 14.18 -11.21 3.16
N GLY A 383 13.20 -10.31 3.18
CA GLY A 383 13.24 -9.10 3.99
C GLY A 383 13.17 -9.39 5.49
N THR A 384 12.36 -10.39 5.91
CA THR A 384 12.32 -10.82 7.31
C THR A 384 13.68 -11.39 7.77
N SER A 385 14.36 -12.16 6.92
CA SER A 385 15.71 -12.64 7.22
C SER A 385 16.72 -11.50 7.28
N ALA A 386 16.61 -10.51 6.39
CA ALA A 386 17.43 -9.28 6.46
C ALA A 386 17.22 -8.54 7.78
N LEU A 387 15.97 -8.42 8.25
CA LEU A 387 15.63 -7.81 9.53
C LEU A 387 16.30 -8.54 10.71
N ILE A 388 16.28 -9.88 10.70
CA ILE A 388 16.91 -10.72 11.74
C ILE A 388 18.43 -10.53 11.75
N GLU A 389 19.08 -10.55 10.61
CA GLU A 389 20.53 -10.33 10.49
C GLU A 389 20.97 -8.93 10.92
N LEU A 390 20.16 -7.91 10.57
CA LEU A 390 20.38 -6.54 11.04
C LEU A 390 20.27 -6.45 12.56
N ALA A 391 19.32 -7.19 13.17
CA ALA A 391 19.17 -7.23 14.62
C ALA A 391 20.41 -7.86 15.29
N GLU A 392 20.98 -8.91 14.72
CA GLU A 392 22.24 -9.50 15.19
C GLU A 392 23.39 -8.50 15.08
N ALA A 393 23.62 -7.93 13.89
CA ALA A 393 24.73 -7.02 13.66
C ALA A 393 24.71 -5.81 14.61
N PHE A 394 23.54 -5.20 14.83
CA PHE A 394 23.37 -4.09 15.77
C PHE A 394 23.41 -4.52 17.25
N SER A 395 23.28 -5.79 17.55
CA SER A 395 23.52 -6.29 18.92
C SER A 395 24.99 -6.23 19.33
N ILE A 396 25.89 -6.35 18.36
CA ILE A 396 27.36 -6.28 18.53
C ILE A 396 27.81 -4.82 18.67
N GLU A 397 27.28 -3.93 17.81
CA GLU A 397 27.62 -2.50 17.82
C GLU A 397 26.37 -1.66 18.13
N LYS A 398 26.24 -1.26 19.41
CA LYS A 398 25.12 -0.44 19.85
C LYS A 398 25.26 0.99 19.36
N PRO A 399 24.29 1.49 18.57
CA PRO A 399 24.33 2.84 18.05
C PRO A 399 23.99 3.89 19.11
N LYS A 400 24.18 5.18 18.78
CA LYS A 400 23.77 6.31 19.65
C LYS A 400 22.25 6.45 19.75
N ARG A 401 21.53 6.28 18.64
CA ARG A 401 20.05 6.28 18.58
C ARG A 401 19.49 4.90 18.85
N SER A 402 18.26 4.85 19.33
CA SER A 402 17.54 3.59 19.51
C SER A 402 17.05 3.06 18.16
N LEU A 403 17.16 1.74 17.99
CA LEU A 403 16.66 1.03 16.80
C LEU A 403 15.45 0.20 17.18
N LEU A 404 14.35 0.38 16.46
CA LEU A 404 13.12 -0.37 16.63
C LEU A 404 12.95 -1.34 15.45
N PHE A 405 13.10 -2.63 15.73
CA PHE A 405 12.94 -3.70 14.76
C PHE A 405 11.50 -4.19 14.78
N ILE A 406 10.84 -4.16 13.61
CA ILE A 406 9.43 -4.55 13.51
C ILE A 406 9.27 -5.53 12.35
N ALA A 407 8.88 -6.78 12.66
CA ALA A 407 8.31 -7.66 11.66
C ALA A 407 6.80 -7.42 11.62
N PHE A 408 6.30 -6.87 10.52
CA PHE A 408 4.89 -6.55 10.33
C PHE A 408 4.09 -7.77 9.92
N SER A 409 2.82 -7.84 10.34
CA SER A 409 1.86 -8.85 9.88
C SER A 409 0.73 -8.20 9.11
N ALA A 410 0.06 -9.00 8.29
CA ALA A 410 -1.06 -8.58 7.45
C ALA A 410 -0.69 -7.42 6.48
N GLU A 411 0.53 -7.44 5.95
CA GLU A 411 0.95 -6.61 4.83
C GLU A 411 0.10 -6.95 3.60
N GLU A 412 0.01 -8.24 3.25
CA GLU A 412 -0.74 -8.82 2.13
C GLU A 412 -2.24 -8.52 2.18
N ASN A 413 -2.73 -8.18 3.36
CA ASN A 413 -4.11 -7.76 3.58
C ASN A 413 -4.29 -6.23 3.50
N GLY A 414 -3.30 -5.50 3.01
CA GLY A 414 -3.33 -4.05 2.81
C GLY A 414 -2.58 -3.26 3.88
N LEU A 415 -1.36 -3.66 4.22
CA LEU A 415 -0.44 -2.98 5.14
C LEU A 415 -1.04 -2.83 6.55
N LEU A 416 -1.83 -3.82 7.03
CA LEU A 416 -2.63 -3.60 8.23
C LEU A 416 -1.77 -3.49 9.49
N GLY A 417 -0.65 -4.25 9.57
CA GLY A 417 0.26 -4.19 10.71
C GLY A 417 0.98 -2.86 10.84
N SER A 418 1.56 -2.36 9.76
CA SER A 418 2.23 -1.05 9.75
C SER A 418 1.23 0.11 9.92
N ARG A 419 0.04 0.01 9.30
CA ARG A 419 -1.05 0.98 9.51
C ARG A 419 -1.55 0.98 10.94
N PHE A 420 -1.63 -0.19 11.59
CA PHE A 420 -1.99 -0.28 13.01
C PHE A 420 -0.94 0.40 13.88
N PHE A 421 0.34 0.09 13.66
CA PHE A 421 1.44 0.74 14.37
C PHE A 421 1.40 2.27 14.21
N VAL A 422 1.34 2.77 12.98
CA VAL A 422 1.48 4.21 12.71
C VAL A 422 0.23 5.02 13.10
N ASN A 423 -0.98 4.49 12.85
CA ASN A 423 -2.19 5.31 12.96
C ASN A 423 -2.99 5.08 14.24
N TYR A 424 -2.79 3.94 14.93
CA TYR A 424 -3.67 3.58 16.04
C TYR A 424 -2.92 3.28 17.32
N GLN A 425 -1.78 2.62 17.28
CA GLN A 425 -1.02 2.27 18.47
C GLN A 425 0.48 2.37 18.23
N PRO A 426 1.03 3.58 18.01
CA PRO A 426 2.47 3.75 17.97
C PRO A 426 3.08 3.43 19.33
N LEU A 427 4.16 2.66 19.33
CA LEU A 427 4.84 2.24 20.56
C LEU A 427 5.80 3.31 21.08
N VAL A 428 6.19 4.23 20.21
CA VAL A 428 6.99 5.43 20.50
C VAL A 428 6.33 6.64 19.86
N PRO A 429 6.56 7.86 20.36
CA PRO A 429 6.03 9.07 19.71
C PRO A 429 6.51 9.16 18.25
N LEU A 430 5.59 9.35 17.30
CA LEU A 430 5.91 9.36 15.88
C LEU A 430 6.92 10.45 15.50
N GLU A 431 6.84 11.61 16.16
CA GLU A 431 7.77 12.73 15.97
C GLU A 431 9.21 12.43 16.47
N LYS A 432 9.39 11.32 17.17
CA LYS A 432 10.70 10.81 17.58
C LYS A 432 11.27 9.76 16.61
N ILE A 433 10.47 9.30 15.65
CA ILE A 433 10.94 8.43 14.58
C ILE A 433 11.55 9.31 13.49
N ILE A 434 12.86 9.23 13.33
CA ILE A 434 13.59 10.08 12.37
C ILE A 434 13.72 9.48 10.99
N ALA A 435 13.63 8.16 10.87
CA ALA A 435 13.64 7.43 9.60
C ALA A 435 13.05 6.02 9.77
N MET A 436 12.62 5.45 8.63
CA MET A 436 12.21 4.05 8.52
C MET A 436 12.91 3.39 7.33
N PHE A 437 13.45 2.19 7.53
CA PHE A 437 14.06 1.33 6.51
C PHE A 437 13.22 0.08 6.37
N ASN A 438 12.64 -0.15 5.20
CA ASN A 438 11.82 -1.31 4.88
C ASN A 438 12.53 -2.24 3.92
N PHE A 439 12.49 -3.55 4.19
CA PHE A 439 13.09 -4.59 3.36
C PHE A 439 11.98 -5.53 2.90
N ASP A 440 11.76 -5.58 1.59
CA ASP A 440 10.71 -6.40 1.03
C ASP A 440 11.10 -6.84 -0.38
N MET A 441 11.11 -8.17 -0.60
CA MET A 441 11.58 -8.81 -1.83
C MET A 441 13.01 -8.37 -2.21
N VAL A 442 14.00 -8.81 -1.46
CA VAL A 442 15.40 -8.35 -1.59
C VAL A 442 16.38 -9.44 -2.02
N GLY A 443 15.88 -10.60 -2.47
CA GLY A 443 16.68 -11.79 -2.78
C GLY A 443 16.67 -12.25 -4.24
N ARG A 444 16.00 -11.56 -5.16
CA ARG A 444 15.82 -12.02 -6.54
C ARG A 444 16.31 -11.01 -7.60
N ASN A 445 16.14 -11.38 -8.85
CA ASN A 445 16.48 -10.58 -10.04
C ASN A 445 17.98 -10.31 -10.19
N GLU A 446 18.35 -9.31 -10.97
CA GLU A 446 19.74 -9.00 -11.32
C GLU A 446 20.57 -8.70 -10.07
N PRO A 447 21.72 -9.40 -9.88
CA PRO A 447 22.53 -9.29 -8.66
C PRO A 447 23.01 -7.87 -8.35
N GLU A 448 23.27 -7.07 -9.38
CA GLU A 448 23.85 -5.74 -9.26
C GLU A 448 22.78 -4.63 -9.10
N LEU A 449 21.49 -4.92 -9.39
CA LEU A 449 20.44 -3.92 -9.36
C LEU A 449 19.68 -3.93 -8.04
N LEU A 450 19.45 -2.75 -7.47
CA LEU A 450 18.61 -2.58 -6.29
C LEU A 450 17.75 -1.32 -6.42
N TRP A 451 16.46 -1.47 -6.21
CA TRP A 451 15.51 -0.36 -6.17
C TRP A 451 15.42 0.23 -4.78
N ILE A 452 15.43 1.57 -4.71
CA ILE A 452 15.21 2.31 -3.47
C ILE A 452 13.94 3.16 -3.61
N GLY A 453 12.86 2.71 -2.99
CA GLY A 453 11.62 3.48 -2.84
C GLY A 453 11.74 4.54 -1.74
N GLY A 454 10.84 5.54 -1.75
CA GLY A 454 10.86 6.62 -0.76
C GLY A 454 11.86 7.75 -1.04
N ALA A 455 12.84 7.53 -1.92
CA ALA A 455 13.91 8.47 -2.25
C ALA A 455 13.41 9.85 -2.73
N PHE A 456 12.17 9.94 -3.23
CA PHE A 456 11.57 11.21 -3.67
C PHE A 456 11.06 12.08 -2.54
N TYR A 457 11.00 11.56 -1.33
CA TYR A 457 10.48 12.26 -0.16
C TYR A 457 11.57 12.61 0.85
N SER A 458 12.82 12.16 0.64
CA SER A 458 13.98 12.55 1.45
C SER A 458 15.28 12.40 0.65
N GLU A 459 15.76 13.51 0.13
CA GLU A 459 17.07 13.57 -0.53
C GLU A 459 18.20 13.22 0.44
N ASP A 460 18.05 13.61 1.70
CA ASP A 460 19.04 13.34 2.75
C ASP A 460 19.21 11.85 2.99
N LEU A 461 18.09 11.12 3.13
CA LEU A 461 18.11 9.67 3.33
C LEU A 461 18.68 8.95 2.09
N ARG A 462 18.31 9.41 0.89
CA ARG A 462 18.88 8.91 -0.36
C ARG A 462 20.40 9.05 -0.40
N LYS A 463 20.93 10.24 -0.05
CA LYS A 463 22.39 10.49 -0.03
C LYS A 463 23.13 9.63 1.00
N ILE A 464 22.52 9.35 2.14
CA ILE A 464 23.07 8.43 3.15
C ILE A 464 23.22 7.03 2.56
N ILE A 465 22.18 6.53 1.87
CA ILE A 465 22.19 5.21 1.23
C ILE A 465 23.20 5.18 0.07
N GLU A 466 23.25 6.21 -0.77
CA GLU A 466 24.22 6.33 -1.86
C GLU A 466 25.67 6.29 -1.36
N LYS A 467 25.93 7.00 -0.24
CA LYS A 467 27.24 6.98 0.39
C LYS A 467 27.59 5.61 0.96
N ALA A 468 26.66 4.95 1.65
CA ALA A 468 26.86 3.60 2.16
C ALA A 468 27.11 2.60 1.01
N ASN A 469 26.44 2.81 -0.12
CA ASN A 469 26.58 1.96 -1.30
C ASN A 469 27.96 2.02 -1.99
N THR A 470 28.79 3.01 -1.69
CA THR A 470 30.19 3.03 -2.18
C THR A 470 31.02 1.84 -1.68
N GLU A 471 30.61 1.25 -0.55
CA GLU A 471 31.26 0.06 0.04
C GLU A 471 30.67 -1.27 -0.47
N VAL A 472 29.49 -1.25 -1.09
CA VAL A 472 28.76 -2.46 -1.52
C VAL A 472 28.69 -2.57 -3.04
N GLY A 473 28.33 -1.48 -3.74
CA GLY A 473 28.49 -1.35 -5.19
C GLY A 473 27.25 -1.68 -6.01
N PHE A 474 26.03 -1.63 -5.46
CA PHE A 474 24.81 -1.77 -6.26
C PHE A 474 24.62 -0.61 -7.25
N GLU A 475 24.07 -0.91 -8.41
CA GLU A 475 23.43 0.11 -9.25
C GLU A 475 22.07 0.45 -8.66
N LEU A 476 22.01 1.54 -7.89
CA LEU A 476 20.77 2.00 -7.27
C LEU A 476 19.83 2.60 -8.32
N LEU A 477 18.57 2.16 -8.26
CA LEU A 477 17.50 2.56 -9.14
C LEU A 477 16.38 3.25 -8.34
N TYR A 478 15.80 4.29 -8.93
CA TYR A 478 14.74 5.08 -8.32
C TYR A 478 13.53 5.10 -9.24
N ASN A 479 12.38 4.63 -8.77
CA ASN A 479 11.15 4.65 -9.55
C ASN A 479 10.05 5.42 -8.84
N VAL A 480 9.20 6.08 -9.65
CA VAL A 480 8.30 7.13 -9.19
C VAL A 480 7.01 6.62 -8.61
N GLY A 481 6.46 5.56 -9.12
CA GLY A 481 5.03 5.42 -8.95
C GLY A 481 4.64 4.43 -7.87
N LEU A 482 4.89 3.18 -8.13
CA LEU A 482 4.40 2.08 -7.32
C LEU A 482 5.23 1.88 -6.04
N LEU A 483 6.55 2.09 -6.10
CA LEU A 483 7.46 1.71 -5.02
C LEU A 483 7.37 2.58 -3.76
N ASN A 484 6.92 3.83 -3.86
CA ASN A 484 6.88 4.70 -2.68
C ASN A 484 5.81 4.28 -1.66
N PHE A 485 4.73 3.64 -2.12
CA PHE A 485 3.58 3.28 -1.27
C PHE A 485 3.17 1.81 -1.42
N ALA A 486 4.07 0.97 -1.90
CA ALA A 486 3.77 -0.42 -2.25
C ALA A 486 3.94 -1.41 -1.08
N SER A 487 4.60 -1.02 0.02
CA SER A 487 4.85 -1.86 1.18
C SER A 487 4.80 -1.05 2.49
N ASP A 488 5.26 -1.60 3.60
CA ASP A 488 5.10 -1.10 4.98
C ASP A 488 5.72 0.28 5.27
N GLN A 489 6.58 0.83 4.42
CA GLN A 489 7.03 2.22 4.51
C GLN A 489 5.90 3.24 4.22
N ALA A 490 4.84 2.82 3.52
CA ALA A 490 3.79 3.73 3.07
C ALA A 490 3.05 4.47 4.20
N PRO A 491 2.64 3.85 5.31
CA PRO A 491 2.05 4.57 6.43
C PRO A 491 2.98 5.60 7.06
N PHE A 492 4.29 5.33 7.11
CA PHE A 492 5.30 6.27 7.63
C PHE A 492 5.48 7.47 6.70
N LEU A 493 5.61 7.25 5.39
CA LEU A 493 5.67 8.34 4.40
C LEU A 493 4.42 9.23 4.45
N LYS A 494 3.23 8.66 4.67
CA LYS A 494 1.99 9.45 4.85
C LYS A 494 1.97 10.30 6.13
N LYS A 495 2.87 10.02 7.08
CA LYS A 495 3.10 10.84 8.28
C LYS A 495 4.34 11.73 8.15
N GLU A 496 4.83 11.89 6.94
CA GLU A 496 6.01 12.72 6.65
C GLU A 496 7.28 12.24 7.36
N ILE A 497 7.37 10.92 7.64
CA ILE A 497 8.58 10.30 8.19
C ILE A 497 9.44 9.84 7.01
N PRO A 498 10.69 10.31 6.87
CA PRO A 498 11.62 9.85 5.86
C PRO A 498 11.75 8.33 5.87
N SER A 499 11.48 7.68 4.73
CA SER A 499 11.49 6.21 4.67
C SER A 499 12.17 5.75 3.40
N ALA A 500 12.94 4.66 3.52
CA ALA A 500 13.60 3.97 2.42
C ALA A 500 13.04 2.56 2.29
N PHE A 501 12.73 2.16 1.07
CA PHE A 501 12.24 0.83 0.73
C PHE A 501 13.25 0.14 -0.17
N PHE A 502 13.86 -0.94 0.34
CA PHE A 502 14.80 -1.79 -0.37
C PHE A 502 14.03 -2.89 -1.09
N PHE A 503 14.21 -2.98 -2.41
CA PHE A 503 13.43 -3.85 -3.27
C PHE A 503 14.26 -4.35 -4.45
N SER A 504 14.21 -5.64 -4.73
CA SER A 504 14.93 -6.24 -5.87
C SER A 504 14.18 -6.22 -7.19
N GLY A 505 12.90 -5.88 -7.17
CA GLY A 505 12.02 -5.94 -8.35
C GLY A 505 11.04 -7.11 -8.31
N LEU A 506 9.94 -6.99 -9.04
CA LEU A 506 9.01 -8.10 -9.26
C LEU A 506 9.64 -9.16 -10.17
N HIS A 507 9.27 -10.41 -9.97
CA HIS A 507 9.68 -11.57 -10.78
C HIS A 507 8.46 -12.45 -11.12
N ASP A 508 8.63 -13.37 -12.05
CA ASP A 508 7.51 -14.20 -12.56
C ASP A 508 6.91 -15.15 -11.51
N ASP A 509 7.65 -15.44 -10.44
CA ASP A 509 7.19 -16.29 -9.35
C ASP A 509 6.42 -15.52 -8.26
N TYR A 510 6.29 -14.19 -8.35
CA TYR A 510 5.58 -13.35 -7.38
C TYR A 510 4.15 -13.85 -7.15
N HIS A 511 3.78 -14.06 -5.88
CA HIS A 511 2.47 -14.60 -5.46
C HIS A 511 2.09 -15.92 -6.15
N THR A 512 3.08 -16.76 -6.44
CA THR A 512 2.87 -18.13 -6.95
C THR A 512 3.51 -19.16 -6.01
N PRO A 513 3.14 -20.44 -6.12
CA PRO A 513 3.80 -21.53 -5.37
C PRO A 513 5.29 -21.72 -5.70
N ASN A 514 5.79 -21.02 -6.72
CA ASN A 514 7.17 -21.15 -7.18
C ASN A 514 8.15 -20.15 -6.53
N ASP A 515 7.66 -19.23 -5.68
CA ASP A 515 8.55 -18.37 -4.90
C ASP A 515 9.13 -19.15 -3.72
N ASP A 516 10.24 -19.88 -3.99
CA ASP A 516 10.84 -20.81 -3.06
C ASP A 516 12.30 -20.45 -2.75
N TYR A 517 12.82 -20.94 -1.60
CA TYR A 517 14.10 -20.58 -1.00
C TYR A 517 15.32 -20.96 -1.86
N ASP A 518 15.20 -21.97 -2.72
CA ASP A 518 16.27 -22.43 -3.61
C ASP A 518 16.54 -21.45 -4.77
N LYS A 519 15.65 -20.50 -5.01
CA LYS A 519 15.76 -19.48 -6.05
C LYS A 519 16.34 -18.16 -5.58
N ILE A 520 16.64 -18.03 -4.30
CA ILE A 520 17.15 -16.80 -3.70
C ILE A 520 18.65 -16.63 -3.98
N ASP A 521 19.05 -15.44 -4.40
CA ASP A 521 20.45 -15.03 -4.47
C ASP A 521 20.92 -14.56 -3.09
N TYR A 522 21.52 -15.49 -2.33
CA TYR A 522 22.00 -15.22 -0.97
C TYR A 522 23.20 -14.28 -0.94
N ILE A 523 23.96 -14.15 -2.05
CA ILE A 523 25.06 -13.17 -2.17
C ILE A 523 24.45 -11.78 -2.24
N LYS A 524 23.48 -11.57 -3.14
CA LYS A 524 22.74 -10.32 -3.26
C LYS A 524 22.08 -9.94 -1.95
N LEU A 525 21.34 -10.88 -1.34
CA LEU A 525 20.63 -10.65 -0.09
C LEU A 525 21.59 -10.22 1.03
N SER A 526 22.73 -10.90 1.20
CA SER A 526 23.74 -10.51 2.19
C SER A 526 24.32 -9.11 1.91
N ASN A 527 24.49 -8.74 0.65
CA ASN A 527 24.93 -7.40 0.26
C ASN A 527 23.87 -6.33 0.54
N VAL A 528 22.56 -6.64 0.35
CA VAL A 528 21.48 -5.74 0.75
C VAL A 528 21.47 -5.51 2.26
N VAL A 529 21.66 -6.57 3.06
CA VAL A 529 21.80 -6.46 4.52
C VAL A 529 22.97 -5.57 4.90
N LYS A 530 24.15 -5.75 4.27
CA LYS A 530 25.34 -4.90 4.50
C LYS A 530 25.06 -3.43 4.15
N LEU A 531 24.42 -3.16 3.01
CA LEU A 531 24.05 -1.81 2.61
C LEU A 531 23.10 -1.18 3.62
N GLY A 532 22.07 -1.92 4.03
CA GLY A 532 21.13 -1.48 5.06
C GLY A 532 21.83 -1.19 6.39
N PHE A 533 22.71 -2.09 6.84
CA PHE A 533 23.49 -1.90 8.06
C PHE A 533 24.33 -0.63 8.01
N LEU A 534 25.14 -0.42 6.96
CA LEU A 534 26.00 0.75 6.81
C LEU A 534 25.22 2.07 6.75
N ALA A 535 24.09 2.09 6.05
CA ALA A 535 23.23 3.27 5.97
C ALA A 535 22.59 3.61 7.32
N ILE A 536 22.04 2.60 8.00
CA ILE A 536 21.40 2.75 9.32
C ILE A 536 22.45 3.14 10.38
N GLU A 537 23.62 2.49 10.38
CA GLU A 537 24.73 2.79 11.30
C GLU A 537 25.18 4.25 11.17
N SER A 538 25.42 4.70 9.95
CA SER A 538 25.80 6.08 9.66
C SER A 538 24.77 7.08 10.20
N LEU A 539 23.50 6.82 10.01
CA LEU A 539 22.41 7.67 10.51
C LEU A 539 22.27 7.58 12.03
N ALA A 540 22.35 6.37 12.59
CA ALA A 540 22.11 6.13 14.01
C ALA A 540 23.20 6.75 14.90
N ASN A 541 24.43 6.91 14.39
CA ASN A 541 25.56 7.51 15.10
C ASN A 541 25.80 9.00 14.79
N SER A 542 25.03 9.57 13.87
CA SER A 542 25.07 11.00 13.48
C SER A 542 24.11 11.82 14.35
N GLU A 543 24.39 13.11 14.57
CA GLU A 543 23.41 14.07 15.12
C GLU A 543 22.42 14.57 14.05
N PHE A 544 22.70 14.30 12.80
CA PHE A 544 21.89 14.72 11.66
C PHE A 544 20.54 13.99 11.64
N LYS A 545 19.48 14.69 11.20
CA LYS A 545 18.13 14.13 10.98
C LYS A 545 17.75 14.37 9.52
N PRO A 546 17.41 13.33 8.78
CA PRO A 546 16.94 13.50 7.42
C PRO A 546 15.60 14.24 7.40
N ALA A 547 15.47 15.21 6.50
CA ALA A 547 14.23 15.95 6.32
C ALA A 547 13.27 15.21 5.39
N TYR A 548 11.96 15.26 5.71
CA TYR A 548 10.93 14.92 4.73
C TYR A 548 10.70 16.12 3.82
N LYS A 549 11.06 15.97 2.56
CA LYS A 549 10.90 17.00 1.53
C LYS A 549 10.69 16.33 0.19
N GLU A 550 9.54 16.57 -0.40
CA GLU A 550 9.27 16.10 -1.76
C GLU A 550 10.21 16.76 -2.77
N LEU A 551 10.79 15.96 -3.64
CA LEU A 551 11.56 16.46 -4.77
C LEU A 551 10.63 17.15 -5.78
N SER A 552 11.15 18.14 -6.49
CA SER A 552 10.47 18.78 -7.61
C SER A 552 10.13 17.78 -8.72
N ILE A 553 9.20 18.14 -9.59
CA ILE A 553 8.81 17.29 -10.73
C ILE A 553 10.01 17.01 -11.64
N GLU A 554 10.85 18.01 -11.86
CA GLU A 554 12.06 17.92 -12.68
C GLU A 554 13.09 16.95 -12.08
N GLU A 555 13.34 17.05 -10.76
CA GLU A 555 14.27 16.15 -10.06
C GLU A 555 13.77 14.70 -10.09
N ARG A 556 12.48 14.47 -9.85
CA ARG A 556 11.88 13.14 -9.95
C ARG A 556 12.03 12.57 -11.36
N LYS A 557 11.73 13.37 -12.38
CA LYS A 557 11.86 12.98 -13.78
C LYS A 557 13.30 12.59 -14.12
N PHE A 558 14.26 13.40 -13.69
CA PHE A 558 15.70 13.11 -13.88
C PHE A 558 16.11 11.78 -13.25
N LEU A 559 15.72 11.52 -11.99
CA LEU A 559 16.04 10.25 -11.31
C LEU A 559 15.43 9.03 -12.01
N VAL A 560 14.20 9.17 -12.51
CA VAL A 560 13.51 8.10 -13.26
C VAL A 560 14.21 7.83 -14.58
N GLU A 561 14.48 8.86 -15.37
CA GLU A 561 15.15 8.74 -16.67
C GLU A 561 16.54 8.11 -16.52
N THR A 562 17.29 8.54 -15.50
CA THR A 562 18.59 7.95 -15.16
C THR A 562 18.47 6.48 -14.80
N SER A 563 17.49 6.10 -13.98
CA SER A 563 17.23 4.70 -13.60
C SER A 563 16.85 3.84 -14.81
N MET A 564 16.01 4.36 -15.70
CA MET A 564 15.64 3.67 -16.95
C MET A 564 16.84 3.46 -17.88
N GLN A 565 17.73 4.44 -17.98
CA GLN A 565 18.96 4.33 -18.79
C GLN A 565 19.90 3.27 -18.22
N LYS A 566 20.11 3.26 -16.90
CA LYS A 566 20.93 2.23 -16.21
C LYS A 566 20.36 0.83 -16.47
N GLN A 567 19.07 0.63 -16.27
CA GLN A 567 18.40 -0.65 -16.47
C GLN A 567 18.49 -1.12 -17.93
N LYS A 568 18.31 -0.21 -18.89
CA LYS A 568 18.44 -0.52 -20.31
C LYS A 568 19.87 -0.94 -20.67
N LYS A 569 20.87 -0.19 -20.18
CA LYS A 569 22.28 -0.52 -20.39
C LYS A 569 22.61 -1.92 -19.86
N TYR A 570 22.18 -2.24 -18.66
CA TYR A 570 22.39 -3.54 -18.04
C TYR A 570 21.80 -4.69 -18.87
N ARG A 571 20.55 -4.58 -19.32
CA ARG A 571 19.88 -5.57 -20.17
C ARG A 571 20.59 -5.76 -21.52
N THR A 572 21.10 -4.68 -22.11
CA THR A 572 21.82 -4.73 -23.38
C THR A 572 23.16 -5.43 -23.23
N THR A 573 23.91 -5.16 -22.16
CA THR A 573 25.19 -5.80 -21.87
C THR A 573 25.01 -7.30 -21.65
N LYS A 574 24.02 -7.70 -20.86
CA LYS A 574 23.72 -9.11 -20.58
C LYS A 574 23.32 -9.90 -21.84
N ASN A 575 22.57 -9.30 -22.74
CA ASN A 575 22.22 -9.94 -24.02
C ASN A 575 23.47 -10.16 -24.91
N ILE A 576 24.42 -9.24 -24.91
CA ILE A 576 25.68 -9.37 -25.66
C ILE A 576 26.54 -10.49 -25.08
N GLU A 577 26.68 -10.57 -23.76
CA GLU A 577 27.43 -11.62 -23.06
C GLU A 577 26.81 -13.01 -23.30
N THR A 578 25.46 -13.10 -23.32
CA THR A 578 24.77 -14.37 -23.59
C THR A 578 24.97 -14.82 -25.04
N GLU A 579 24.96 -13.90 -26.00
CA GLU A 579 25.22 -14.19 -27.42
C GLU A 579 26.70 -14.57 -27.69
N GLU A 580 27.65 -14.08 -26.87
CA GLU A 580 29.06 -14.44 -26.96
C GLU A 580 29.37 -15.81 -26.33
N ILE A 581 28.61 -16.24 -25.33
CA ILE A 581 28.73 -17.55 -24.68
C ILE A 581 28.09 -18.65 -25.54
N GLU A 582 27.08 -18.34 -26.33
CA GLU A 582 26.40 -19.27 -27.24
C GLU A 582 27.13 -19.45 -28.58
N LYS A 583 28.19 -18.66 -28.88
CA LYS A 583 29.07 -18.78 -30.04
C LYS A 583 30.38 -19.48 -29.67
#